data_4d639cef29a8e4f385dda1dc96117fd5
#
_entry.id   4d639cef29a8e4f385dda1dc96117fd5
#
_cell.length_a   1.000
_cell.length_b   1.000
_cell.length_c   1.000
_cell.angle_alpha   90.00
_cell.angle_beta   90.00
_cell.angle_gamma   90.00
#
_symmetry.space_group_name_H-M   'P 1'
#
loop_
_entity.id
_entity.type
_entity.pdbx_description
1 polymer ?
#
loop_
_entity_poly.entity_id
_entity_poly.type
_entity_poly.pdbx_seq_one_letter_code
_entity_poly.pdbx_strand_id
1 'polypeptide(L)'
;SAGYEADGIKTIIPGFAKAKLDCRLAPCQDPEESFEKIQAQLEKNGYPDIRLTYLTGQPGYRSDVHSPFVKMVLKQAEEIFGADGTSYVLNSPIAGPAYAFGRNLKVPIAGFGIGYPGQKMHAPNENIRLSDFCDAAWYLKCLLEKYR
;
A
#
# COMPACT_ATOMS: atom_id res chain seq x y z
N SER A 1 12.10 16.38 11.05
CA SER A 1 12.20 17.42 12.07
C SER A 1 13.50 18.21 11.90
N ALA A 2 13.47 19.46 12.22
CA ALA A 2 14.62 20.36 12.29
C ALA A 2 14.27 21.52 13.25
N GLY A 3 15.20 21.93 14.10
CA GLY A 3 14.98 22.98 15.07
C GLY A 3 14.95 22.50 16.51
N TYR A 4 14.46 23.37 17.39
CA TYR A 4 14.34 23.11 18.81
C TYR A 4 13.03 22.35 19.08
N GLU A 5 13.15 21.16 19.68
CA GLU A 5 12.02 20.24 19.88
C GLU A 5 11.58 20.10 21.34
N ALA A 6 12.26 20.77 22.29
CA ALA A 6 11.83 20.79 23.69
C ALA A 6 10.87 21.96 23.96
N ASP A 7 10.26 21.96 25.16
CA ASP A 7 9.33 23.00 25.57
C ASP A 7 10.02 24.38 25.60
N GLY A 8 9.27 25.41 25.17
CA GLY A 8 9.73 26.79 25.15
C GLY A 8 10.19 27.28 23.77
N ILE A 9 10.83 28.44 23.74
CA ILE A 9 11.30 29.10 22.49
C ILE A 9 12.83 29.19 22.55
N LYS A 10 13.49 28.73 21.49
CA LYS A 10 14.93 28.88 21.32
C LYS A 10 15.22 29.27 19.85
N THR A 11 15.73 30.48 19.67
CA THR A 11 16.15 31.02 18.36
C THR A 11 17.56 30.52 18.05
N ILE A 12 17.66 29.36 17.41
CA ILE A 12 18.93 28.72 17.07
C ILE A 12 18.81 28.01 15.72
N ILE A 13 19.86 28.06 14.93
CA ILE A 13 20.00 27.18 13.77
C ILE A 13 20.34 25.79 14.30
N PRO A 14 19.54 24.76 14.02
CA PRO A 14 19.79 23.41 14.52
C PRO A 14 21.07 22.81 13.93
N GLY A 15 21.79 22.05 14.74
CA GLY A 15 22.98 21.33 14.28
C GLY A 15 22.70 20.11 13.40
N PHE A 16 21.43 19.68 13.32
CA PHE A 16 21.00 18.57 12.47
C PHE A 16 19.57 18.74 11.99
N ALA A 17 19.25 18.08 10.91
CA ALA A 17 17.90 17.87 10.45
C ALA A 17 17.64 16.39 10.20
N LYS A 18 16.40 15.94 10.40
CA LYS A 18 15.99 14.55 10.21
C LYS A 18 14.68 14.46 9.45
N ALA A 19 14.64 13.61 8.44
CA ALA A 19 13.42 13.26 7.71
C ALA A 19 13.18 11.75 7.77
N LYS A 20 11.91 11.36 7.83
CA LYS A 20 11.48 9.98 7.57
C LYS A 20 10.75 9.98 6.24
N LEU A 21 11.12 9.04 5.37
CA LEU A 21 10.54 8.89 4.05
C LEU A 21 9.85 7.52 3.96
N ASP A 22 8.69 7.50 3.37
CA ASP A 22 7.97 6.29 2.97
C ASP A 22 7.91 6.26 1.44
N CYS A 23 8.59 5.31 0.82
CA CYS A 23 8.68 5.17 -0.63
C CYS A 23 7.71 4.07 -1.09
N ARG A 24 6.73 4.43 -1.90
CA ARG A 24 5.81 3.49 -2.52
C ARG A 24 6.42 2.91 -3.78
N LEU A 25 6.80 1.63 -3.72
CA LEU A 25 7.50 0.93 -4.79
C LEU A 25 6.51 0.32 -5.78
N ALA A 26 6.89 0.31 -7.05
CA ALA A 26 6.20 -0.46 -8.08
C ALA A 26 6.48 -1.98 -7.89
N PRO A 27 5.61 -2.87 -8.40
CA PRO A 27 5.75 -4.32 -8.23
C PRO A 27 7.06 -4.93 -8.70
N CYS A 28 7.75 -4.24 -9.64
CA CYS A 28 9.04 -4.68 -10.19
C CYS A 28 10.26 -4.09 -9.47
N GLN A 29 10.05 -3.24 -8.47
CA GLN A 29 11.14 -2.61 -7.72
C GLN A 29 11.46 -3.42 -6.46
N ASP A 30 12.76 -3.49 -6.18
CA ASP A 30 13.28 -4.05 -4.96
C ASP A 30 13.56 -2.95 -3.92
N PRO A 31 13.21 -3.16 -2.63
CA PRO A 31 13.43 -2.16 -1.59
C PRO A 31 14.90 -1.82 -1.35
N GLU A 32 15.78 -2.81 -1.35
CA GLU A 32 17.21 -2.63 -1.10
C GLU A 32 17.89 -1.92 -2.26
N GLU A 33 17.63 -2.35 -3.51
CA GLU A 33 18.07 -1.62 -4.69
C GLU A 33 17.56 -0.18 -4.73
N SER A 34 16.33 0.06 -4.30
CA SER A 34 15.75 1.40 -4.27
C SER A 34 16.46 2.29 -3.25
N PHE A 35 16.83 1.73 -2.09
CA PHE A 35 17.62 2.42 -1.09
C PHE A 35 19.01 2.80 -1.63
N GLU A 36 19.71 1.88 -2.27
CA GLU A 36 21.03 2.12 -2.90
C GLU A 36 20.96 3.21 -3.98
N LYS A 37 19.90 3.20 -4.80
CA LYS A 37 19.66 4.23 -5.82
C LYS A 37 19.44 5.61 -5.21
N ILE A 38 18.73 5.70 -4.08
CA ILE A 38 18.54 6.96 -3.37
C ILE A 38 19.87 7.47 -2.83
N GLN A 39 20.68 6.61 -2.24
CA GLN A 39 22.01 6.97 -1.75
C GLN A 39 22.90 7.48 -2.87
N ALA A 40 23.00 6.73 -3.96
CA ALA A 40 23.78 7.14 -5.14
C ALA A 40 23.30 8.48 -5.73
N GLN A 41 21.97 8.74 -5.71
CA GLN A 41 21.42 9.99 -6.20
C GLN A 41 21.78 11.18 -5.30
N LEU A 42 21.83 10.99 -3.96
CA LEU A 42 22.30 12.03 -3.04
C LEU A 42 23.77 12.37 -3.28
N GLU A 43 24.61 11.37 -3.39
CA GLU A 43 26.05 11.55 -3.70
C GLU A 43 26.24 12.30 -5.02
N LYS A 44 25.55 11.88 -6.08
CA LYS A 44 25.57 12.53 -7.39
C LYS A 44 25.13 13.99 -7.34
N ASN A 45 24.19 14.32 -6.47
CA ASN A 45 23.69 15.68 -6.30
C ASN A 45 24.55 16.55 -5.37
N GLY A 46 25.67 16.04 -4.87
CA GLY A 46 26.62 16.78 -4.02
C GLY A 46 26.26 16.78 -2.54
N TYR A 47 25.50 15.79 -2.07
CA TYR A 47 25.10 15.61 -0.67
C TYR A 47 25.64 14.32 -0.05
N PRO A 48 26.96 14.06 -0.09
CA PRO A 48 27.55 12.83 0.45
C PRO A 48 27.50 12.74 1.98
N ASP A 49 27.27 13.87 2.65
CA ASP A 49 27.17 14.00 4.12
C ASP A 49 25.78 13.62 4.66
N ILE A 50 24.79 13.46 3.79
CA ILE A 50 23.46 12.98 4.21
C ILE A 50 23.52 11.47 4.50
N ARG A 51 23.36 11.13 5.77
CA ARG A 51 23.32 9.74 6.20
C ARG A 51 21.92 9.16 6.06
N LEU A 52 21.77 8.16 5.18
CA LEU A 52 20.57 7.35 5.10
C LEU A 52 20.59 6.19 6.10
N THR A 53 19.42 5.84 6.60
CA THR A 53 19.22 4.63 7.41
C THR A 53 18.04 3.86 6.82
N TYR A 54 18.30 2.65 6.34
CA TYR A 54 17.25 1.74 5.93
C TYR A 54 16.54 1.20 7.18
N LEU A 55 15.23 1.41 7.27
CA LEU A 55 14.45 0.97 8.42
C LEU A 55 13.76 -0.37 8.14
N THR A 56 13.04 -0.43 7.04
CA THR A 56 12.31 -1.63 6.59
C THR A 56 11.88 -1.44 5.15
N GLY A 57 11.63 -2.55 4.46
CA GLY A 57 11.03 -2.54 3.12
C GLY A 57 10.29 -3.82 2.84
N GLN A 58 9.28 -3.72 2.00
CA GLN A 58 8.53 -4.87 1.50
C GLN A 58 8.49 -4.78 -0.03
N PRO A 59 8.84 -5.84 -0.74
CA PRO A 59 8.75 -5.84 -2.18
C PRO A 59 7.30 -5.74 -2.65
N GLY A 60 7.08 -5.04 -3.75
CA GLY A 60 5.77 -4.98 -4.39
C GLY A 60 5.36 -6.35 -4.95
N TYR A 61 4.05 -6.57 -5.06
CA TYR A 61 3.48 -7.74 -5.73
C TYR A 61 2.28 -7.33 -6.58
N ARG A 62 2.14 -7.97 -7.73
CA ARG A 62 0.97 -7.82 -8.60
C ARG A 62 0.66 -9.16 -9.24
N SER A 63 -0.60 -9.58 -9.15
CA SER A 63 -1.10 -10.77 -9.85
C SER A 63 -1.26 -10.51 -11.34
N ASP A 64 -1.19 -11.56 -12.14
CA ASP A 64 -1.61 -11.50 -13.52
C ASP A 64 -3.15 -11.30 -13.57
N VAL A 65 -3.56 -10.19 -14.17
CA VAL A 65 -4.99 -9.84 -14.31
C VAL A 65 -5.75 -10.80 -15.24
N HIS A 66 -5.03 -11.54 -16.06
CA HIS A 66 -5.59 -12.53 -16.97
C HIS A 66 -5.74 -13.91 -16.34
N SER A 67 -5.24 -14.10 -15.11
CA SER A 67 -5.39 -15.38 -14.40
C SER A 67 -6.86 -15.74 -14.20
N PRO A 68 -7.23 -17.03 -14.26
CA PRO A 68 -8.60 -17.47 -14.07
C PRO A 68 -9.20 -17.02 -12.73
N PHE A 69 -8.39 -17.02 -11.68
CA PHE A 69 -8.80 -16.58 -10.35
C PHE A 69 -9.19 -15.09 -10.32
N VAL A 70 -8.33 -14.21 -10.85
CA VAL A 70 -8.62 -12.77 -10.88
C VAL A 70 -9.86 -12.47 -11.73
N LYS A 71 -10.01 -13.14 -12.88
CA LYS A 71 -11.21 -13.01 -13.71
C LYS A 71 -12.48 -13.48 -12.98
N MET A 72 -12.40 -14.57 -12.23
CA MET A 72 -13.53 -15.06 -11.43
C MET A 72 -13.92 -14.03 -10.36
N VAL A 73 -12.95 -13.47 -9.64
CA VAL A 73 -13.17 -12.44 -8.61
C VAL A 73 -13.85 -11.20 -9.19
N LEU A 74 -13.34 -10.70 -10.32
CA LEU A 74 -13.95 -9.54 -11.02
C LEU A 74 -15.35 -9.83 -11.48
N LYS A 75 -15.56 -10.95 -12.17
CA LYS A 75 -16.89 -11.36 -12.66
C LYS A 75 -17.90 -11.48 -11.50
N GLN A 76 -17.50 -12.04 -10.37
CA GLN A 76 -18.37 -12.14 -9.20
C GLN A 76 -18.72 -10.76 -8.62
N ALA A 77 -17.78 -9.80 -8.65
CA ALA A 77 -18.06 -8.44 -8.25
C ALA A 77 -19.09 -7.77 -9.19
N GLU A 78 -18.93 -7.92 -10.49
CA GLU A 78 -19.87 -7.40 -11.48
C GLU A 78 -21.27 -8.02 -11.35
N GLU A 79 -21.36 -9.30 -11.04
CA GLU A 79 -22.64 -9.99 -10.80
C GLU A 79 -23.40 -9.46 -9.57
N ILE A 80 -22.66 -9.02 -8.53
CA ILE A 80 -23.26 -8.55 -7.26
C ILE A 80 -23.50 -7.03 -7.26
N PHE A 81 -22.52 -6.26 -7.73
CA PHE A 81 -22.53 -4.80 -7.64
C PHE A 81 -22.85 -4.10 -8.96
N GLY A 82 -22.98 -4.87 -10.05
CA GLY A 82 -23.13 -4.33 -11.40
C GLY A 82 -21.81 -3.85 -12.01
N ALA A 83 -21.75 -3.75 -13.33
CA ALA A 83 -20.56 -3.27 -14.03
C ALA A 83 -20.20 -1.83 -13.65
N ASP A 84 -21.19 -0.96 -13.50
CA ASP A 84 -20.98 0.44 -13.10
C ASP A 84 -20.58 0.59 -11.61
N GLY A 85 -20.94 -0.40 -10.78
CA GLY A 85 -20.57 -0.46 -9.36
C GLY A 85 -19.22 -1.13 -9.08
N THR A 86 -18.58 -1.67 -10.12
CA THR A 86 -17.34 -2.44 -10.01
C THR A 86 -16.22 -1.75 -10.75
N SER A 87 -15.12 -1.53 -10.06
CA SER A 87 -13.87 -1.08 -10.67
C SER A 87 -12.68 -1.82 -10.07
N TYR A 88 -11.61 -1.93 -10.82
CA TYR A 88 -10.37 -2.49 -10.30
C TYR A 88 -9.18 -1.61 -10.64
N VAL A 89 -8.20 -1.64 -9.78
CA VAL A 89 -6.92 -0.96 -9.98
C VAL A 89 -5.80 -1.98 -10.08
N LEU A 90 -4.91 -1.77 -11.04
CA LEU A 90 -3.76 -2.67 -11.26
C LEU A 90 -2.69 -2.52 -10.18
N ASN A 91 -2.59 -1.34 -9.61
CA ASN A 91 -1.63 -1.02 -8.55
C ASN A 91 -2.36 -0.24 -7.45
N SER A 92 -2.22 -0.70 -6.24
CA SER A 92 -2.70 0.02 -5.05
C SER A 92 -1.50 0.59 -4.29
N PRO A 93 -1.57 1.82 -3.79
CA PRO A 93 -0.53 2.39 -2.92
C PRO A 93 -0.59 1.84 -1.51
N ILE A 94 -1.56 0.96 -1.21
CA ILE A 94 -1.73 0.37 0.12
C ILE A 94 -0.70 -0.74 0.29
N ALA A 95 0.07 -0.69 1.38
CA ALA A 95 0.97 -1.77 1.76
C ALA A 95 0.19 -2.93 2.39
N GLY A 96 0.61 -4.16 2.06
CA GLY A 96 -0.01 -5.36 2.61
C GLY A 96 0.87 -6.59 2.36
N PRO A 97 0.58 -7.72 3.00
CA PRO A 97 1.41 -8.93 2.95
C PRO A 97 1.24 -9.74 1.64
N ALA A 98 0.62 -9.17 0.61
CA ALA A 98 0.33 -9.88 -0.65
C ALA A 98 1.59 -10.52 -1.28
N TYR A 99 2.75 -9.85 -1.18
CA TYR A 99 4.01 -10.38 -1.68
C TYR A 99 4.41 -11.70 -1.00
N ALA A 100 4.13 -11.84 0.30
CA ALA A 100 4.51 -13.03 1.07
C ALA A 100 3.76 -14.28 0.57
N PHE A 101 2.49 -14.13 0.20
CA PHE A 101 1.71 -15.21 -0.40
C PHE A 101 2.03 -15.38 -1.89
N GLY A 102 1.96 -14.30 -2.64
CA GLY A 102 2.11 -14.35 -4.09
C GLY A 102 3.47 -14.82 -4.56
N ARG A 103 4.56 -14.34 -3.95
CA ARG A 103 5.92 -14.76 -4.33
C ARG A 103 6.27 -16.15 -3.81
N ASN A 104 5.94 -16.45 -2.56
CA ASN A 104 6.34 -17.72 -1.93
C ASN A 104 5.44 -18.87 -2.36
N LEU A 105 4.13 -18.70 -2.40
CA LEU A 105 3.19 -19.74 -2.79
C LEU A 105 2.89 -19.74 -4.30
N LYS A 106 3.32 -18.71 -5.03
CA LYS A 106 3.07 -18.53 -6.47
C LYS A 106 1.59 -18.60 -6.83
N VAL A 107 0.74 -18.07 -5.96
CA VAL A 107 -0.71 -18.01 -6.15
C VAL A 107 -1.14 -16.59 -6.54
N PRO A 108 -2.16 -16.45 -7.40
CA PRO A 108 -2.73 -15.15 -7.70
C PRO A 108 -3.47 -14.61 -6.46
N ILE A 109 -3.42 -13.29 -6.28
CA ILE A 109 -4.07 -12.58 -5.18
C ILE A 109 -4.94 -11.50 -5.78
N ALA A 110 -6.15 -11.40 -5.28
CA ALA A 110 -7.05 -10.28 -5.53
C ALA A 110 -7.49 -9.71 -4.18
N GLY A 111 -7.32 -8.42 -4.01
CA GLY A 111 -7.81 -7.70 -2.83
C GLY A 111 -9.09 -6.97 -3.15
N PHE A 112 -9.98 -6.86 -2.20
CA PHE A 112 -11.12 -5.95 -2.26
C PHE A 112 -11.19 -5.13 -0.97
N GLY A 113 -11.78 -3.96 -1.06
CA GLY A 113 -11.91 -3.04 0.06
C GLY A 113 -13.37 -2.76 0.39
N ILE A 114 -13.61 -2.46 1.66
CA ILE A 114 -14.91 -2.08 2.22
C ILE A 114 -14.93 -0.61 2.65
N GLY A 115 -13.89 0.12 2.28
CA GLY A 115 -13.77 1.54 2.60
C GLY A 115 -14.55 2.43 1.67
N TYR A 116 -14.86 3.63 2.12
CA TYR A 116 -15.49 4.69 1.33
C TYR A 116 -14.78 6.04 1.57
N PRO A 117 -14.96 7.07 0.73
CA PRO A 117 -14.22 8.32 0.84
C PRO A 117 -14.35 9.04 2.20
N GLY A 118 -15.44 8.83 2.93
CA GLY A 118 -15.70 9.42 4.25
C GLY A 118 -15.20 8.62 5.45
N GLN A 119 -14.54 7.49 5.25
CA GLN A 119 -14.13 6.57 6.32
C GLN A 119 -13.06 7.13 7.27
N LYS A 120 -12.38 8.22 6.90
CA LYS A 120 -11.31 8.84 7.72
C LYS A 120 -10.19 7.87 8.09
N MET A 121 -9.72 7.05 7.14
CA MET A 121 -8.65 6.09 7.35
C MET A 121 -7.43 6.73 8.03
N HIS A 122 -6.93 6.10 9.10
CA HIS A 122 -5.82 6.56 9.94
C HIS A 122 -6.04 7.92 10.64
N ALA A 123 -7.30 8.30 10.86
CA ALA A 123 -7.66 9.55 11.53
C ALA A 123 -8.68 9.31 12.67
N PRO A 124 -8.86 10.26 13.59
CA PRO A 124 -9.90 10.17 14.60
C PRO A 124 -11.29 9.97 13.99
N ASN A 125 -12.08 9.11 14.63
CA ASN A 125 -13.40 8.69 14.17
C ASN A 125 -13.38 7.92 12.85
N GLU A 126 -12.34 7.12 12.61
CA GLU A 126 -12.33 6.12 11.54
C GLU A 126 -13.57 5.23 11.66
N ASN A 127 -14.24 5.00 10.55
CA ASN A 127 -15.52 4.33 10.53
C ASN A 127 -15.75 3.57 9.23
N ILE A 128 -16.77 2.72 9.25
CA ILE A 128 -17.25 1.98 8.09
C ILE A 128 -18.78 2.06 8.04
N ARG A 129 -19.35 2.07 6.85
CA ARG A 129 -20.80 1.93 6.70
C ARG A 129 -21.18 0.46 6.88
N LEU A 130 -22.23 0.21 7.66
CA LEU A 130 -22.70 -1.15 7.93
C LEU A 130 -23.15 -1.87 6.65
N SER A 131 -23.74 -1.15 5.69
CA SER A 131 -24.05 -1.69 4.36
C SER A 131 -22.80 -2.26 3.69
N ASP A 132 -21.71 -1.48 3.61
CA ASP A 132 -20.48 -1.89 2.94
C ASP A 132 -19.85 -3.12 3.61
N PHE A 133 -19.95 -3.19 4.94
CA PHE A 133 -19.49 -4.38 5.68
C PHE A 133 -20.31 -5.63 5.34
N CYS A 134 -21.64 -5.50 5.30
CA CYS A 134 -22.54 -6.60 4.97
C CYS A 134 -22.35 -7.06 3.50
N ASP A 135 -22.22 -6.11 2.58
CA ASP A 135 -22.02 -6.37 1.16
C ASP A 135 -20.67 -7.09 0.92
N ALA A 136 -19.62 -6.69 1.62
CA ALA A 136 -18.33 -7.36 1.56
C ALA A 136 -18.38 -8.79 2.12
N ALA A 137 -19.09 -9.00 3.22
CA ALA A 137 -19.29 -10.34 3.80
C ALA A 137 -20.07 -11.25 2.84
N TRP A 138 -21.10 -10.71 2.21
CA TRP A 138 -21.87 -11.43 1.18
C TRP A 138 -21.03 -11.77 -0.04
N TYR A 139 -20.27 -10.80 -0.55
CA TYR A 139 -19.35 -11.00 -1.67
C TYR A 139 -18.32 -12.11 -1.37
N LEU A 140 -17.69 -12.08 -0.20
CA LEU A 140 -16.74 -13.09 0.21
C LEU A 140 -17.38 -14.49 0.29
N LYS A 141 -18.60 -14.60 0.83
CA LYS A 141 -19.37 -15.85 0.86
C LYS A 141 -19.57 -16.39 -0.56
N CYS A 142 -20.03 -15.55 -1.48
CA CYS A 142 -20.25 -15.96 -2.87
C CYS A 142 -18.97 -16.40 -3.58
N LEU A 143 -17.85 -15.72 -3.33
CA LEU A 143 -16.54 -16.13 -3.85
C LEU A 143 -16.14 -17.52 -3.35
N LEU A 144 -16.28 -17.80 -2.05
CA LEU A 144 -15.94 -19.10 -1.45
C LEU A 144 -16.82 -20.24 -1.99
N GLU A 145 -18.10 -19.97 -2.22
CA GLU A 145 -19.03 -20.95 -2.81
C GLU A 145 -18.68 -21.27 -4.28
N LYS A 146 -18.22 -20.27 -5.03
CA LYS A 146 -17.86 -20.41 -6.44
C LYS A 146 -16.48 -21.04 -6.66
N TYR A 147 -15.60 -20.98 -5.68
CA TYR A 147 -14.24 -21.54 -5.75
C TYR A 147 -14.21 -23.05 -5.45
N ARG A 148 -15.32 -23.63 -5.03
CA ARG A 148 -15.46 -25.09 -4.85
C ARG A 148 -15.58 -25.80 -6.18
#